data_26204493cdb4a463732863dddc06c6f6
#
_entry.id   26204493cdb4a463732863dddc06c6f6
#
_cell.length_a   1.000
_cell.length_b   1.000
_cell.length_c   1.000
_cell.angle_alpha   90.00
_cell.angle_beta   90.00
_cell.angle_gamma   90.00
#
_symmetry.space_group_name_H-M   'P 1'
#
loop_
_entity.id
_entity.type
_entity.pdbx_description
1 polymer ?
#
loop_
_entity_poly.entity_id
_entity_poly.type
_entity_poly.pdbx_seq_one_letter_code
_entity_poly.pdbx_strand_id
1 'polypeptide(L)'
;MDKSAAKTIIQNAVETTKPRWSQFGESWKNIDTMFFLRGYEQQGFQLFKMKPTLEDLSILSIDSLGTILQMYPTKRNYDRQFAGSLASEFYLNLKNGISGKEGISFASAIQLFLDKQIGNPGRTFWKLLYQMLQSCSYLKQYYSSSFAKYVISKYCTFSQVPNITENDFLNITVPEWEIFLNRGKPWKELMGIGPNVFDFLMGDITEASFVKNSYKFDSSNQHFLTVTGIAQLIYPFDRETTIIFLKELYLDSTLREINKGIYTYCSKTESENYGFCRDLRKCVDCKVKGLCDRNI
;
A
#
# COMPACT_ATOMS: atom_id res chain seq x y z
N MET A 1 -15.56 20.99 -22.36
CA MET A 1 -14.24 20.29 -22.50
C MET A 1 -14.33 19.26 -23.62
N ASP A 2 -13.24 19.02 -24.34
CA ASP A 2 -13.13 17.92 -25.34
C ASP A 2 -12.03 16.91 -24.94
N LYS A 3 -11.92 15.80 -25.69
CA LYS A 3 -10.92 14.76 -25.44
C LYS A 3 -9.47 15.26 -25.55
N SER A 4 -9.19 16.25 -26.40
CA SER A 4 -7.85 16.82 -26.57
C SER A 4 -7.43 17.62 -25.34
N ALA A 5 -8.33 18.45 -24.81
CA ALA A 5 -8.11 19.16 -23.56
C ALA A 5 -7.94 18.19 -22.38
N ALA A 6 -8.79 17.16 -22.28
CA ALA A 6 -8.67 16.15 -21.26
C ALA A 6 -7.31 15.41 -21.31
N LYS A 7 -6.83 15.04 -22.51
CA LYS A 7 -5.50 14.46 -22.73
C LYS A 7 -4.40 15.38 -22.20
N THR A 8 -4.43 16.67 -22.58
CA THR A 8 -3.44 17.65 -22.16
C THR A 8 -3.42 17.85 -20.63
N ILE A 9 -4.59 17.90 -20.00
CA ILE A 9 -4.70 18.05 -18.54
C ILE A 9 -4.10 16.82 -17.82
N ILE A 10 -4.45 15.61 -18.26
CA ILE A 10 -3.94 14.37 -17.64
C ILE A 10 -2.43 14.25 -17.86
N GLN A 11 -1.96 14.48 -19.08
CA GLN A 11 -0.53 14.43 -19.40
C GLN A 11 0.26 15.44 -18.56
N ASN A 12 -0.22 16.66 -18.40
CA ASN A 12 0.41 17.65 -17.51
C ASN A 12 0.47 17.17 -16.06
N ALA A 13 -0.58 16.53 -15.55
CA ALA A 13 -0.58 15.99 -14.18
C ALA A 13 0.47 14.88 -14.02
N VAL A 14 0.57 13.96 -14.97
CA VAL A 14 1.55 12.86 -14.98
C VAL A 14 2.97 13.40 -15.06
N GLU A 15 3.27 14.26 -16.00
CA GLU A 15 4.61 14.82 -16.22
C GLU A 15 5.08 15.70 -15.06
N THR A 16 4.22 16.59 -14.57
CA THR A 16 4.54 17.51 -13.46
C THR A 16 4.90 16.71 -12.18
N THR A 17 4.25 15.60 -11.94
CA THR A 17 4.44 14.82 -10.72
C THR A 17 5.41 13.64 -10.88
N LYS A 18 5.91 13.39 -12.09
CA LYS A 18 6.84 12.30 -12.39
C LYS A 18 8.04 12.22 -11.44
N PRO A 19 8.73 13.33 -11.08
CA PRO A 19 9.86 13.26 -10.16
C PRO A 19 9.48 12.69 -8.78
N ARG A 20 8.23 12.82 -8.38
CA ARG A 20 7.72 12.32 -7.10
C ARG A 20 7.27 10.87 -7.20
N TRP A 21 6.32 10.56 -8.09
CA TRP A 21 5.72 9.23 -8.13
C TRP A 21 6.66 8.14 -8.68
N SER A 22 7.66 8.50 -9.52
CA SER A 22 8.65 7.54 -10.01
C SER A 22 9.55 6.97 -8.92
N GLN A 23 9.65 7.65 -7.76
CA GLN A 23 10.41 7.17 -6.60
C GLN A 23 9.70 6.01 -5.86
N PHE A 24 8.45 5.73 -6.18
CA PHE A 24 7.65 4.68 -5.52
C PHE A 24 7.60 3.36 -6.29
N GLY A 25 8.35 3.25 -7.38
CA GLY A 25 8.52 1.97 -8.08
C GLY A 25 9.45 1.05 -7.30
N GLU A 26 9.03 -0.19 -7.05
CA GLU A 26 9.81 -1.19 -6.33
C GLU A 26 9.95 -2.46 -7.15
N SER A 27 11.05 -3.17 -6.94
CA SER A 27 11.27 -4.48 -7.55
C SER A 27 10.60 -5.58 -6.73
N TRP A 28 10.10 -6.59 -7.41
CA TRP A 28 9.61 -7.82 -6.76
C TRP A 28 10.63 -8.43 -5.80
N LYS A 29 11.93 -8.29 -6.09
CA LYS A 29 13.00 -8.77 -5.19
C LYS A 29 12.95 -8.15 -3.81
N ASN A 30 12.34 -6.98 -3.67
CA ASN A 30 12.20 -6.25 -2.41
C ASN A 30 10.85 -6.48 -1.73
N ILE A 31 10.03 -7.41 -2.23
CA ILE A 31 8.64 -7.58 -1.77
C ILE A 31 8.55 -7.91 -0.27
N ASP A 32 9.49 -8.65 0.28
CA ASP A 32 9.55 -8.98 1.71
C ASP A 32 9.86 -7.73 2.56
N THR A 33 10.66 -6.79 2.04
CA THR A 33 10.87 -5.48 2.67
C THR A 33 9.63 -4.59 2.52
N MET A 34 8.98 -4.60 1.37
CA MET A 34 7.73 -3.87 1.11
C MET A 34 6.61 -4.32 2.04
N PHE A 35 6.59 -5.58 2.46
CA PHE A 35 5.67 -6.09 3.47
C PHE A 35 5.68 -5.24 4.75
N PHE A 36 6.84 -4.80 5.22
CA PHE A 36 6.96 -3.91 6.36
C PHE A 36 6.60 -2.47 6.00
N LEU A 37 7.24 -1.92 4.98
CA LEU A 37 7.14 -0.51 4.63
C LEU A 37 5.73 -0.14 4.14
N ARG A 38 5.15 -0.95 3.27
CA ARG A 38 3.82 -0.68 2.70
C ARG A 38 2.69 -1.33 3.49
N GLY A 39 2.98 -2.46 4.12
CA GLY A 39 1.98 -3.19 4.90
C GLY A 39 1.65 -2.53 6.24
N TYR A 40 2.62 -1.96 6.92
CA TYR A 40 2.44 -1.45 8.29
C TYR A 40 2.78 0.02 8.48
N GLU A 41 3.90 0.50 7.93
CA GLU A 41 4.31 1.89 8.12
C GLU A 41 3.26 2.89 7.69
N GLN A 42 2.63 2.66 6.54
CA GLN A 42 1.58 3.55 6.01
C GLN A 42 0.32 3.65 6.85
N GLN A 43 0.11 2.68 7.73
CA GLN A 43 -1.01 2.71 8.66
C GLN A 43 -0.71 3.58 9.90
N GLY A 44 0.37 4.34 9.90
CA GLY A 44 0.81 5.17 11.03
C GLY A 44 1.61 4.40 12.07
N PHE A 45 2.20 3.27 11.69
CA PHE A 45 3.04 2.45 12.58
C PHE A 45 4.37 3.11 12.95
N GLN A 46 4.83 4.08 12.16
CA GLN A 46 6.11 4.76 12.34
C GLN A 46 7.34 3.82 12.29
N LEU A 47 7.25 2.74 11.50
CA LEU A 47 8.35 1.82 11.28
C LEU A 47 9.60 2.55 10.77
N PHE A 48 9.41 3.63 10.00
CA PHE A 48 10.48 4.49 9.51
C PHE A 48 11.38 5.01 10.62
N LYS A 49 10.82 5.36 11.79
CA LYS A 49 11.61 5.81 12.94
C LYS A 49 12.26 4.64 13.69
N MET A 50 11.67 3.47 13.63
CA MET A 50 12.17 2.25 14.29
C MET A 50 13.11 1.44 13.38
N LYS A 51 12.93 1.52 12.06
CA LYS A 51 13.69 0.75 11.07
C LYS A 51 15.20 0.78 11.28
N PRO A 52 15.87 1.95 11.44
CA PRO A 52 17.31 1.99 11.66
C PRO A 52 17.74 1.17 12.87
N THR A 53 17.01 1.27 13.99
CA THR A 53 17.32 0.52 15.22
C THR A 53 17.17 -0.99 15.02
N LEU A 54 16.16 -1.42 14.28
CA LEU A 54 15.93 -2.84 13.95
C LEU A 54 16.98 -3.37 12.97
N GLU A 55 17.41 -2.57 12.02
CA GLU A 55 18.47 -2.92 11.07
C GLU A 55 19.82 -3.04 11.77
N ASP A 56 20.17 -2.11 12.66
CA ASP A 56 21.40 -2.15 13.48
C ASP A 56 21.47 -3.42 14.34
N LEU A 57 20.31 -3.91 14.80
CA LEU A 57 20.22 -5.15 15.56
C LEU A 57 20.10 -6.41 14.66
N SER A 58 20.13 -6.25 13.33
CA SER A 58 19.96 -7.33 12.36
C SER A 58 18.67 -8.15 12.55
N ILE A 59 17.61 -7.54 13.05
CA ILE A 59 16.33 -8.20 13.33
C ILE A 59 15.19 -7.80 12.38
N LEU A 60 15.42 -6.88 11.44
CA LEU A 60 14.41 -6.48 10.47
C LEU A 60 14.33 -7.50 9.31
N SER A 61 13.77 -8.66 9.61
CA SER A 61 13.39 -9.64 8.61
C SER A 61 12.15 -10.40 9.05
N ILE A 62 11.41 -10.98 8.12
CA ILE A 62 10.27 -11.84 8.44
C ILE A 62 10.72 -13.02 9.30
N ASP A 63 11.90 -13.56 9.02
CA ASP A 63 12.46 -14.69 9.77
C ASP A 63 12.73 -14.31 11.22
N SER A 64 13.50 -13.27 11.49
CA SER A 64 13.84 -12.83 12.83
C SER A 64 12.62 -12.38 13.62
N LEU A 65 11.78 -11.52 13.03
CA LEU A 65 10.56 -11.02 13.69
C LEU A 65 9.52 -12.14 13.91
N GLY A 66 9.51 -13.16 13.04
CA GLY A 66 8.62 -14.32 13.17
C GLY A 66 8.96 -15.26 14.33
N THR A 67 10.15 -15.11 14.98
CA THR A 67 10.51 -15.89 16.18
C THR A 67 10.15 -15.18 17.48
N ILE A 68 9.82 -13.90 17.43
CA ILE A 68 9.63 -13.07 18.63
C ILE A 68 8.40 -13.50 19.43
N LEU A 69 7.30 -13.83 18.76
CA LEU A 69 6.09 -14.33 19.39
C LEU A 69 6.01 -15.86 19.35
N GLN A 70 5.66 -16.46 20.50
CA GLN A 70 5.61 -17.93 20.63
C GLN A 70 4.50 -18.57 19.81
N MET A 71 3.39 -17.90 19.60
CA MET A 71 2.22 -18.43 18.92
C MET A 71 1.58 -17.41 18.01
N TYR A 72 1.19 -17.84 16.81
CA TYR A 72 0.34 -17.08 15.92
C TYR A 72 -1.13 -17.35 16.27
N PRO A 73 -1.88 -16.37 16.79
CA PRO A 73 -3.30 -16.54 17.04
C PRO A 73 -4.07 -16.50 15.71
N THR A 74 -5.18 -17.23 15.65
CA THR A 74 -6.10 -17.04 14.53
C THR A 74 -6.64 -15.61 14.52
N LYS A 75 -6.92 -15.07 13.34
CA LYS A 75 -7.49 -13.70 13.20
C LYS A 75 -8.74 -13.52 14.06
N ARG A 76 -9.59 -14.55 14.14
CA ARG A 76 -10.81 -14.54 14.97
C ARG A 76 -10.50 -14.41 16.47
N ASN A 77 -9.48 -15.13 16.95
CA ASN A 77 -9.09 -15.06 18.35
C ASN A 77 -8.45 -13.71 18.66
N TYR A 78 -7.66 -13.18 17.74
CA TYR A 78 -7.10 -11.84 17.85
C TYR A 78 -8.20 -10.79 17.95
N ASP A 79 -9.17 -10.78 17.03
CA ASP A 79 -10.25 -9.79 17.01
C ASP A 79 -11.09 -9.82 18.30
N ARG A 80 -11.32 -11.01 18.89
CA ARG A 80 -11.98 -11.14 20.19
C ARG A 80 -11.15 -10.59 21.34
N GLN A 81 -9.87 -10.94 21.37
CA GLN A 81 -8.97 -10.58 22.45
C GLN A 81 -8.70 -9.07 22.51
N PHE A 82 -8.63 -8.42 21.33
CA PHE A 82 -8.23 -7.02 21.23
C PHE A 82 -9.37 -6.07 20.86
N ALA A 83 -10.58 -6.55 20.64
CA ALA A 83 -11.74 -5.71 20.43
C ALA A 83 -11.97 -4.79 21.64
N GLY A 84 -11.88 -3.49 21.41
CA GLY A 84 -12.02 -2.49 22.48
C GLY A 84 -10.81 -2.30 23.41
N SER A 85 -9.72 -3.05 23.23
CA SER A 85 -8.51 -2.95 24.07
C SER A 85 -7.87 -1.56 24.06
N LEU A 86 -7.28 -1.20 25.20
CA LEU A 86 -6.49 0.01 25.35
C LEU A 86 -5.03 -0.19 24.87
N ALA A 87 -4.31 0.89 24.63
CA ALA A 87 -2.91 0.86 24.23
C ALA A 87 -2.03 0.06 25.20
N SER A 88 -2.28 0.19 26.49
CA SER A 88 -1.58 -0.54 27.57
C SER A 88 -1.76 -2.05 27.48
N GLU A 89 -2.96 -2.52 27.08
CA GLU A 89 -3.22 -3.95 26.92
C GLU A 89 -2.48 -4.52 25.70
N PHE A 90 -2.40 -3.79 24.61
CA PHE A 90 -1.60 -4.21 23.45
C PHE A 90 -0.12 -4.29 23.81
N TYR A 91 0.39 -3.33 24.57
CA TYR A 91 1.78 -3.34 25.04
C TYR A 91 2.05 -4.51 25.98
N LEU A 92 1.15 -4.77 26.92
CA LEU A 92 1.27 -5.89 27.86
C LEU A 92 1.25 -7.24 27.12
N ASN A 93 0.33 -7.40 26.16
CA ASN A 93 0.24 -8.61 25.35
C ASN A 93 1.50 -8.81 24.51
N LEU A 94 2.02 -7.76 23.89
CA LEU A 94 3.30 -7.79 23.19
C LEU A 94 4.42 -8.27 24.12
N LYS A 95 4.57 -7.63 25.27
CA LYS A 95 5.62 -7.94 26.26
C LYS A 95 5.52 -9.39 26.77
N ASN A 96 4.33 -9.87 27.06
CA ASN A 96 4.10 -11.22 27.54
C ASN A 96 4.29 -12.28 26.46
N GLY A 97 4.12 -11.91 25.18
CA GLY A 97 4.31 -12.82 24.04
C GLY A 97 5.76 -12.94 23.56
N ILE A 98 6.63 -12.00 23.98
CA ILE A 98 8.03 -11.98 23.56
C ILE A 98 8.82 -13.11 24.23
N SER A 99 9.66 -13.79 23.43
CA SER A 99 10.53 -14.88 23.91
C SER A 99 11.81 -14.98 23.07
N GLY A 100 12.80 -15.70 23.65
CA GLY A 100 14.07 -15.98 23.00
C GLY A 100 15.01 -14.77 22.90
N LYS A 101 16.16 -15.02 22.25
CA LYS A 101 17.21 -13.99 22.08
C LYS A 101 16.75 -12.82 21.19
N GLU A 102 16.08 -13.12 20.10
CA GLU A 102 15.51 -12.16 19.17
C GLU A 102 14.45 -11.30 19.84
N GLY A 103 13.63 -11.91 20.70
CA GLY A 103 12.63 -11.19 21.48
C GLY A 103 13.25 -10.19 22.47
N ILE A 104 14.34 -10.55 23.14
CA ILE A 104 15.08 -9.65 24.04
C ILE A 104 15.67 -8.47 23.26
N SER A 105 16.28 -8.74 22.11
CA SER A 105 16.83 -7.69 21.24
C SER A 105 15.75 -6.77 20.73
N PHE A 106 14.61 -7.32 20.32
CA PHE A 106 13.46 -6.53 19.88
C PHE A 106 12.89 -5.66 21.01
N ALA A 107 12.73 -6.22 22.22
CA ALA A 107 12.25 -5.45 23.37
C ALA A 107 13.19 -4.28 23.72
N SER A 108 14.51 -4.50 23.62
CA SER A 108 15.51 -3.46 23.80
C SER A 108 15.40 -2.36 22.72
N ALA A 109 15.19 -2.73 21.46
CA ALA A 109 14.98 -1.80 20.37
C ALA A 109 13.72 -0.95 20.56
N ILE A 110 12.62 -1.57 21.00
CA ILE A 110 11.39 -0.85 21.35
C ILE A 110 11.63 0.12 22.50
N GLN A 111 12.34 -0.27 23.53
CA GLN A 111 12.65 0.61 24.65
C GLN A 111 13.48 1.82 24.22
N LEU A 112 14.54 1.62 23.44
CA LEU A 112 15.35 2.70 22.87
C LEU A 112 14.53 3.65 21.98
N PHE A 113 13.58 3.12 21.23
CA PHE A 113 12.66 3.92 20.42
C PHE A 113 11.76 4.78 21.32
N LEU A 114 11.17 4.18 22.36
CA LEU A 114 10.28 4.88 23.29
C LEU A 114 11.02 5.97 24.10
N ASP A 115 12.25 5.71 24.49
CA ASP A 115 13.07 6.68 25.23
C ASP A 115 13.39 7.95 24.41
N LYS A 116 13.38 7.83 23.09
CA LYS A 116 13.56 8.94 22.14
C LYS A 116 12.25 9.64 21.76
N GLN A 117 11.10 9.07 22.13
CA GLN A 117 9.79 9.64 21.81
C GLN A 117 9.29 10.58 22.89
N ILE A 118 8.73 11.72 22.48
CA ILE A 118 7.97 12.58 23.38
C ILE A 118 6.52 12.10 23.38
N GLY A 119 6.12 11.43 24.46
CA GLY A 119 4.75 10.96 24.68
C GLY A 119 4.49 9.51 24.28
N ASN A 120 3.31 9.02 24.61
CA ASN A 120 2.88 7.66 24.31
C ASN A 120 2.56 7.52 22.80
N PRO A 121 3.12 6.55 22.08
CA PRO A 121 2.84 6.33 20.67
C PRO A 121 1.38 5.96 20.34
N GLY A 122 0.58 5.64 21.39
CA GLY A 122 -0.85 5.39 21.25
C GLY A 122 -1.22 3.96 20.82
N ARG A 123 -2.54 3.71 20.90
CA ARG A 123 -3.12 2.37 20.64
C ARG A 123 -2.80 1.82 19.27
N THR A 124 -2.89 2.67 18.23
CA THR A 124 -2.65 2.24 16.85
C THR A 124 -1.24 1.70 16.65
N PHE A 125 -0.25 2.35 17.23
CA PHE A 125 1.14 1.89 17.18
C PHE A 125 1.30 0.48 17.79
N TRP A 126 0.85 0.27 19.01
CA TRP A 126 0.97 -1.02 19.71
C TRP A 126 0.21 -2.13 18.99
N LYS A 127 -0.99 -1.81 18.51
CA LYS A 127 -1.81 -2.73 17.75
C LYS A 127 -1.11 -3.19 16.48
N LEU A 128 -0.60 -2.26 15.67
CA LEU A 128 0.07 -2.58 14.41
C LEU A 128 1.38 -3.33 14.63
N LEU A 129 2.14 -2.97 15.66
CA LEU A 129 3.36 -3.67 16.05
C LEU A 129 3.07 -5.15 16.36
N TYR A 130 2.08 -5.40 17.20
CA TYR A 130 1.67 -6.76 17.54
C TYR A 130 1.17 -7.53 16.30
N GLN A 131 0.35 -6.88 15.46
CA GLN A 131 -0.16 -7.47 14.21
C GLN A 131 0.95 -7.81 13.23
N MET A 132 1.97 -6.96 13.12
CA MET A 132 3.15 -7.20 12.29
C MET A 132 3.89 -8.47 12.74
N LEU A 133 4.17 -8.58 14.04
CA LEU A 133 4.84 -9.76 14.59
C LEU A 133 4.04 -11.04 14.39
N GLN A 134 2.71 -10.98 14.53
CA GLN A 134 1.83 -12.11 14.26
C GLN A 134 1.87 -12.55 12.80
N SER A 135 1.85 -11.58 11.87
CA SER A 135 1.96 -11.90 10.45
C SER A 135 3.34 -12.45 10.09
N CYS A 136 4.42 -11.96 10.70
CA CYS A 136 5.76 -12.54 10.53
C CYS A 136 5.82 -13.98 11.05
N SER A 137 5.23 -14.26 12.22
CA SER A 137 5.15 -15.62 12.78
C SER A 137 4.39 -16.56 11.83
N TYR A 138 3.27 -16.11 11.28
CA TYR A 138 2.51 -16.88 10.29
C TYR A 138 3.31 -17.17 9.02
N LEU A 139 3.94 -16.14 8.44
CA LEU A 139 4.77 -16.29 7.24
C LEU A 139 5.98 -17.23 7.49
N LYS A 140 6.59 -17.13 8.66
CA LYS A 140 7.69 -18.03 9.05
C LYS A 140 7.23 -19.46 9.15
N GLN A 141 6.13 -19.71 9.83
CA GLN A 141 5.62 -21.06 10.09
C GLN A 141 5.17 -21.77 8.81
N TYR A 142 4.54 -21.06 7.86
CA TYR A 142 3.86 -21.68 6.72
C TYR A 142 4.50 -21.37 5.36
N TYR A 143 5.33 -20.33 5.25
CA TYR A 143 5.84 -19.84 3.95
C TYR A 143 7.35 -19.57 3.95
N SER A 144 8.10 -20.25 4.81
CA SER A 144 9.56 -20.15 4.91
C SER A 144 10.04 -18.69 5.04
N SER A 145 9.37 -17.88 5.83
CA SER A 145 9.70 -16.48 6.08
C SER A 145 9.65 -15.58 4.83
N SER A 146 8.83 -15.93 3.82
CA SER A 146 8.72 -15.15 2.60
C SER A 146 7.29 -14.73 2.28
N PHE A 147 7.09 -13.43 2.12
CA PHE A 147 5.84 -12.87 1.65
C PHE A 147 5.62 -13.18 0.16
N ALA A 148 6.69 -13.22 -0.65
CA ALA A 148 6.63 -13.64 -2.05
C ALA A 148 6.02 -15.03 -2.18
N LYS A 149 6.55 -16.02 -1.43
CA LYS A 149 6.02 -17.40 -1.42
C LYS A 149 4.56 -17.45 -0.97
N TYR A 150 4.22 -16.65 0.03
CA TYR A 150 2.83 -16.55 0.49
C TYR A 150 1.89 -16.12 -0.63
N VAL A 151 2.19 -15.03 -1.31
CA VAL A 151 1.32 -14.47 -2.36
C VAL A 151 1.16 -15.45 -3.52
N ILE A 152 2.27 -16.02 -4.01
CA ILE A 152 2.25 -17.01 -5.10
C ILE A 152 1.46 -18.26 -4.69
N SER A 153 1.69 -18.80 -3.50
CA SER A 153 0.96 -19.97 -2.99
C SER A 153 -0.55 -19.72 -2.88
N LYS A 154 -0.95 -18.52 -2.42
CA LYS A 154 -2.37 -18.13 -2.38
C LYS A 154 -2.99 -18.05 -3.76
N TYR A 155 -2.26 -17.50 -4.72
CA TYR A 155 -2.70 -17.46 -6.11
C TYR A 155 -2.83 -18.86 -6.72
N CYS A 156 -1.84 -19.74 -6.53
CA CYS A 156 -1.88 -21.13 -6.99
C CYS A 156 -3.11 -21.86 -6.43
N THR A 157 -3.34 -21.74 -5.13
CA THR A 157 -4.50 -22.36 -4.48
C THR A 157 -5.82 -21.85 -5.04
N PHE A 158 -5.90 -20.55 -5.30
CA PHE A 158 -7.10 -19.90 -5.82
C PHE A 158 -7.36 -20.27 -7.29
N SER A 159 -6.34 -20.20 -8.13
CA SER A 159 -6.44 -20.48 -9.58
C SER A 159 -6.45 -21.96 -9.91
N GLN A 160 -6.22 -22.84 -8.92
CA GLN A 160 -6.07 -24.28 -9.07
C GLN A 160 -4.90 -24.69 -10.00
N VAL A 161 -3.91 -23.81 -10.15
CA VAL A 161 -2.67 -24.10 -10.88
C VAL A 161 -1.61 -24.48 -9.87
N PRO A 162 -1.18 -25.74 -9.79
CA PRO A 162 -0.41 -26.25 -8.65
C PRO A 162 1.00 -25.65 -8.55
N ASN A 163 1.62 -25.33 -9.66
CA ASN A 163 2.99 -24.80 -9.68
C ASN A 163 3.12 -23.75 -10.77
N ILE A 164 3.23 -22.50 -10.37
CA ILE A 164 3.61 -21.41 -11.27
C ILE A 164 4.96 -20.85 -10.82
N THR A 165 5.74 -20.40 -11.79
CA THR A 165 6.97 -19.67 -11.49
C THR A 165 6.64 -18.26 -11.02
N GLU A 166 7.61 -17.59 -10.42
CA GLU A 166 7.50 -16.17 -10.08
C GLU A 166 7.20 -15.32 -11.33
N ASN A 167 7.86 -15.64 -12.44
CA ASN A 167 7.65 -14.94 -13.70
C ASN A 167 6.21 -15.13 -14.23
N ASP A 168 5.66 -16.33 -14.11
CA ASP A 168 4.25 -16.58 -14.51
C ASP A 168 3.29 -15.73 -13.66
N PHE A 169 3.52 -15.69 -12.35
CA PHE A 169 2.71 -14.86 -11.44
C PHE A 169 2.79 -13.37 -11.79
N LEU A 170 3.99 -12.85 -12.05
CA LEU A 170 4.19 -11.44 -12.39
C LEU A 170 3.54 -11.06 -13.74
N ASN A 171 3.29 -12.03 -14.60
CA ASN A 171 2.68 -11.84 -15.91
C ASN A 171 1.19 -12.14 -15.98
N ILE A 172 0.51 -12.42 -14.84
CA ILE A 172 -0.94 -12.59 -14.86
C ILE A 172 -1.64 -11.31 -15.33
N THR A 173 -2.82 -11.49 -15.90
CA THR A 173 -3.61 -10.38 -16.42
C THR A 173 -4.29 -9.56 -15.30
N VAL A 174 -4.67 -8.33 -15.61
CA VAL A 174 -5.43 -7.49 -14.66
C VAL A 174 -6.75 -8.14 -14.23
N PRO A 175 -7.58 -8.72 -15.14
CA PRO A 175 -8.79 -9.42 -14.71
C PRO A 175 -8.53 -10.59 -13.76
N GLU A 176 -7.50 -11.41 -14.01
CA GLU A 176 -7.11 -12.50 -13.10
C GLU A 176 -6.71 -11.96 -11.72
N TRP A 177 -5.91 -10.90 -11.70
CA TRP A 177 -5.52 -10.24 -10.46
C TRP A 177 -6.72 -9.71 -9.67
N GLU A 178 -7.66 -9.03 -10.34
CA GLU A 178 -8.86 -8.49 -9.71
C GLU A 178 -9.78 -9.59 -9.17
N ILE A 179 -9.94 -10.68 -9.91
CA ILE A 179 -10.70 -11.85 -9.45
C ILE A 179 -10.02 -12.46 -8.22
N PHE A 180 -8.69 -12.59 -8.24
CA PHE A 180 -7.93 -13.09 -7.10
C PHE A 180 -8.08 -12.19 -5.87
N LEU A 181 -8.00 -10.87 -6.01
CA LEU A 181 -8.25 -9.95 -4.91
C LEU A 181 -9.68 -10.11 -4.36
N ASN A 182 -10.67 -10.06 -5.22
CA ASN A 182 -12.08 -10.02 -4.80
C ASN A 182 -12.57 -11.35 -4.20
N ARG A 183 -12.19 -12.48 -4.77
CA ARG A 183 -12.65 -13.81 -4.38
C ARG A 183 -11.64 -14.56 -3.51
N GLY A 184 -10.37 -14.51 -3.86
CA GLY A 184 -9.28 -15.19 -3.14
C GLY A 184 -8.96 -14.53 -1.80
N LYS A 185 -9.15 -13.20 -1.70
CA LYS A 185 -8.90 -12.43 -0.47
C LYS A 185 -7.55 -12.75 0.18
N PRO A 186 -6.44 -12.57 -0.55
CA PRO A 186 -5.11 -13.03 -0.13
C PRO A 186 -4.57 -12.36 1.15
N TRP A 187 -5.23 -11.32 1.65
CA TRP A 187 -4.88 -10.65 2.92
C TRP A 187 -5.51 -11.30 4.16
N LYS A 188 -6.36 -12.31 3.98
CA LYS A 188 -7.26 -12.80 5.04
C LYS A 188 -6.53 -13.31 6.27
N GLU A 189 -5.36 -13.92 6.10
CA GLU A 189 -4.54 -14.46 7.18
C GLU A 189 -3.51 -13.45 7.73
N LEU A 190 -3.31 -12.32 7.04
CA LEU A 190 -2.33 -11.31 7.46
C LEU A 190 -2.97 -10.32 8.44
N MET A 191 -2.46 -10.31 9.67
CA MET A 191 -2.96 -9.40 10.70
C MET A 191 -2.66 -7.95 10.37
N GLY A 192 -3.68 -7.08 10.46
CA GLY A 192 -3.52 -5.65 10.18
C GLY A 192 -3.46 -5.28 8.70
N ILE A 193 -3.39 -6.26 7.79
CA ILE A 193 -3.44 -6.02 6.34
C ILE A 193 -4.84 -6.31 5.82
N GLY A 194 -5.49 -5.26 5.31
CA GLY A 194 -6.77 -5.36 4.64
C GLY A 194 -6.64 -5.25 3.11
N PRO A 195 -7.77 -5.28 2.37
CA PRO A 195 -7.76 -5.23 0.91
C PRO A 195 -7.01 -4.03 0.34
N ASN A 196 -7.24 -2.84 0.89
CA ASN A 196 -6.61 -1.61 0.41
C ASN A 196 -5.09 -1.58 0.66
N VAL A 197 -4.66 -2.09 1.83
CA VAL A 197 -3.24 -2.16 2.19
C VAL A 197 -2.52 -3.19 1.33
N PHE A 198 -3.15 -4.37 1.12
CA PHE A 198 -2.59 -5.41 0.27
C PHE A 198 -2.42 -4.95 -1.17
N ASP A 199 -3.47 -4.35 -1.76
CA ASP A 199 -3.42 -3.80 -3.10
C ASP A 199 -2.39 -2.65 -3.22
N PHE A 200 -2.22 -1.86 -2.16
CA PHE A 200 -1.18 -0.84 -2.13
C PHE A 200 0.22 -1.46 -2.07
N LEU A 201 0.43 -2.49 -1.26
CA LEU A 201 1.70 -3.20 -1.15
C LEU A 201 2.12 -3.79 -2.51
N MET A 202 1.19 -4.44 -3.20
CA MET A 202 1.43 -5.02 -4.52
C MET A 202 1.53 -3.97 -5.63
N GLY A 203 0.88 -2.83 -5.44
CA GLY A 203 0.71 -1.80 -6.48
C GLY A 203 1.95 -1.01 -6.83
N ASP A 204 3.08 -1.23 -6.17
CA ASP A 204 4.36 -0.57 -6.48
C ASP A 204 5.35 -1.51 -7.19
N ILE A 205 5.02 -2.80 -7.38
CA ILE A 205 5.89 -3.78 -8.05
C ILE A 205 5.92 -3.51 -9.55
N THR A 206 7.01 -2.95 -10.03
CA THR A 206 7.13 -2.44 -11.40
C THR A 206 7.19 -3.54 -12.46
N GLU A 207 7.68 -4.73 -12.12
CA GLU A 207 7.73 -5.88 -13.01
C GLU A 207 6.36 -6.47 -13.28
N ALA A 208 5.41 -6.34 -12.35
CA ALA A 208 4.12 -6.99 -12.44
C ALA A 208 3.22 -6.38 -13.53
N SER A 209 2.80 -7.21 -14.48
CA SER A 209 1.94 -6.82 -15.60
C SER A 209 0.59 -6.27 -15.13
N PHE A 210 0.00 -6.88 -14.10
CA PHE A 210 -1.26 -6.42 -13.50
C PHE A 210 -1.12 -5.07 -12.78
N VAL A 211 0.08 -4.67 -12.36
CA VAL A 211 0.33 -3.34 -11.80
C VAL A 211 0.31 -2.28 -12.88
N LYS A 212 1.09 -2.47 -13.95
CA LYS A 212 1.20 -1.50 -15.06
C LYS A 212 -0.15 -1.13 -15.65
N ASN A 213 -1.03 -2.11 -15.78
CA ASN A 213 -2.32 -1.99 -16.44
C ASN A 213 -3.49 -1.74 -15.46
N SER A 214 -3.23 -1.59 -14.15
CA SER A 214 -4.26 -1.31 -13.16
C SER A 214 -4.52 0.18 -13.00
N TYR A 215 -5.76 0.52 -12.63
CA TYR A 215 -6.17 1.88 -12.30
C TYR A 215 -7.04 1.88 -11.05
N LYS A 216 -6.65 2.66 -10.05
CA LYS A 216 -7.44 2.87 -8.84
C LYS A 216 -8.39 4.04 -9.02
N PHE A 217 -9.67 3.77 -8.95
CA PHE A 217 -10.70 4.80 -8.94
C PHE A 217 -10.93 5.31 -7.51
N ASP A 218 -9.85 5.84 -6.90
CA ASP A 218 -9.89 6.38 -5.53
C ASP A 218 -10.44 7.80 -5.48
N SER A 219 -10.67 8.28 -4.25
CA SER A 219 -11.26 9.62 -4.03
C SER A 219 -10.43 10.77 -4.61
N SER A 220 -9.10 10.64 -4.71
CA SER A 220 -8.24 11.67 -5.30
C SER A 220 -8.35 11.68 -6.82
N ASN A 221 -8.38 10.50 -7.44
CA ASN A 221 -8.60 10.37 -8.88
C ASN A 221 -9.99 10.85 -9.29
N GLN A 222 -11.03 10.44 -8.57
CA GLN A 222 -12.41 10.93 -8.82
C GLN A 222 -12.48 12.45 -8.67
N HIS A 223 -11.91 13.01 -7.61
CA HIS A 223 -11.90 14.43 -7.39
C HIS A 223 -11.20 15.19 -8.53
N PHE A 224 -10.02 14.73 -8.96
CA PHE A 224 -9.32 15.34 -10.09
C PHE A 224 -10.19 15.38 -11.36
N LEU A 225 -10.76 14.23 -11.74
CA LEU A 225 -11.61 14.12 -12.93
C LEU A 225 -12.85 15.03 -12.86
N THR A 226 -13.41 15.18 -11.64
CA THR A 226 -14.58 16.02 -11.41
C THR A 226 -14.24 17.52 -11.49
N VAL A 227 -13.24 17.97 -10.73
CA VAL A 227 -12.90 19.41 -10.68
C VAL A 227 -12.32 19.93 -11.97
N THR A 228 -11.67 19.08 -12.76
CA THR A 228 -11.17 19.45 -14.07
C THR A 228 -12.27 19.49 -15.14
N GLY A 229 -13.42 18.88 -14.90
CA GLY A 229 -14.52 18.73 -15.86
C GLY A 229 -14.40 17.48 -16.74
N ILE A 230 -13.33 16.69 -16.61
CA ILE A 230 -13.12 15.46 -17.40
C ILE A 230 -14.22 14.44 -17.15
N ALA A 231 -14.76 14.37 -15.92
CA ALA A 231 -15.85 13.48 -15.56
C ALA A 231 -17.09 13.62 -16.47
N GLN A 232 -17.32 14.80 -17.05
CA GLN A 232 -18.44 15.06 -17.98
C GLN A 232 -18.30 14.32 -19.33
N LEU A 233 -17.08 13.88 -19.66
CA LEU A 233 -16.81 13.08 -20.87
C LEU A 233 -16.94 11.57 -20.64
N ILE A 234 -17.20 11.15 -19.41
CA ILE A 234 -17.22 9.75 -18.98
C ILE A 234 -18.63 9.39 -18.51
N TYR A 235 -19.33 8.54 -19.26
CA TYR A 235 -20.69 8.14 -18.90
C TYR A 235 -20.90 6.63 -19.08
N PRO A 236 -21.36 5.90 -18.03
CA PRO A 236 -21.51 6.36 -16.64
C PRO A 236 -20.14 6.71 -16.01
N PHE A 237 -20.11 7.61 -15.02
CA PHE A 237 -18.87 7.97 -14.32
C PHE A 237 -18.55 6.91 -13.25
N ASP A 238 -17.94 5.84 -13.70
CA ASP A 238 -17.49 4.72 -12.88
C ASP A 238 -16.06 4.30 -13.25
N ARG A 239 -15.54 3.28 -12.58
CA ARG A 239 -14.17 2.79 -12.77
C ARG A 239 -13.94 2.23 -14.17
N GLU A 240 -14.86 1.40 -14.66
CA GLU A 240 -14.68 0.67 -15.92
C GLU A 240 -14.70 1.64 -17.10
N THR A 241 -15.68 2.51 -17.15
CA THR A 241 -15.80 3.53 -18.20
C THR A 241 -14.64 4.52 -18.15
N THR A 242 -14.16 4.87 -16.95
CA THR A 242 -12.96 5.71 -16.80
C THR A 242 -11.73 5.04 -17.39
N ILE A 243 -11.52 3.74 -17.15
CA ILE A 243 -10.39 2.98 -17.73
C ILE A 243 -10.47 2.97 -19.27
N ILE A 244 -11.66 2.74 -19.83
CA ILE A 244 -11.87 2.76 -21.28
C ILE A 244 -11.51 4.15 -21.83
N PHE A 245 -12.06 5.21 -21.24
CA PHE A 245 -11.79 6.59 -21.62
C PHE A 245 -10.29 6.94 -21.59
N LEU A 246 -9.58 6.55 -20.50
CA LEU A 246 -8.14 6.82 -20.38
C LEU A 246 -7.32 6.11 -21.46
N LYS A 247 -7.69 4.85 -21.81
CA LYS A 247 -7.05 4.10 -22.91
C LYS A 247 -7.27 4.79 -24.27
N GLU A 248 -8.46 5.29 -24.51
CA GLU A 248 -8.81 6.01 -25.76
C GLU A 248 -8.08 7.33 -25.94
N LEU A 249 -7.51 7.90 -24.88
CA LEU A 249 -6.68 9.11 -24.98
C LEU A 249 -5.30 8.86 -25.58
N TYR A 250 -4.88 7.59 -25.70
CA TYR A 250 -3.57 7.20 -26.24
C TYR A 250 -2.40 8.01 -25.61
N LEU A 251 -2.33 7.97 -24.29
CA LEU A 251 -1.25 8.60 -23.53
C LEU A 251 0.01 7.72 -23.58
N ASP A 252 1.20 8.33 -23.61
CA ASP A 252 2.50 7.63 -23.54
C ASP A 252 2.83 7.20 -22.10
N SER A 253 1.81 6.76 -21.36
CA SER A 253 1.93 6.36 -19.96
C SER A 253 1.01 5.19 -19.68
N THR A 254 1.47 4.28 -18.83
CA THR A 254 0.64 3.18 -18.36
C THR A 254 -0.52 3.69 -17.51
N LEU A 255 -1.58 2.91 -17.38
CA LEU A 255 -2.71 3.27 -16.50
C LEU A 255 -2.27 3.51 -15.06
N ARG A 256 -1.26 2.77 -14.58
CA ARG A 256 -0.71 2.94 -13.24
C ARG A 256 0.04 4.26 -13.09
N GLU A 257 0.81 4.67 -14.07
CA GLU A 257 1.49 5.97 -14.08
C GLU A 257 0.49 7.12 -14.11
N ILE A 258 -0.56 7.01 -14.92
CA ILE A 258 -1.68 7.97 -14.93
C ILE A 258 -2.31 8.07 -13.54
N ASN A 259 -2.62 6.92 -12.92
CA ASN A 259 -3.19 6.87 -11.57
C ASN A 259 -2.31 7.56 -10.53
N LYS A 260 -1.01 7.20 -10.50
CA LYS A 260 -0.03 7.80 -9.58
C LYS A 260 0.14 9.30 -9.83
N GLY A 261 0.20 9.70 -11.10
CA GLY A 261 0.32 11.09 -11.52
C GLY A 261 -0.85 11.94 -11.05
N ILE A 262 -2.06 11.51 -11.33
CA ILE A 262 -3.30 12.18 -10.90
C ILE A 262 -3.40 12.22 -9.36
N TYR A 263 -3.11 11.10 -8.70
CA TYR A 263 -3.11 11.05 -7.24
C TYR A 263 -2.17 12.09 -6.64
N THR A 264 -0.90 12.09 -7.05
CA THR A 264 0.11 13.04 -6.54
C THR A 264 -0.28 14.49 -6.84
N TYR A 265 -0.79 14.76 -8.05
CA TYR A 265 -1.20 16.09 -8.47
C TYR A 265 -2.34 16.66 -7.62
N CYS A 266 -3.21 15.83 -7.08
CA CYS A 266 -4.45 16.22 -6.42
C CYS A 266 -4.55 15.77 -4.95
N SER A 267 -3.52 15.10 -4.41
CA SER A 267 -3.57 14.54 -3.05
C SER A 267 -3.41 15.61 -1.97
N LYS A 268 -4.17 15.45 -0.88
CA LYS A 268 -4.00 16.26 0.34
C LYS A 268 -2.68 15.96 1.05
N THR A 269 -2.19 14.72 0.97
CA THR A 269 -0.94 14.30 1.61
C THR A 269 0.31 14.87 0.95
N GLU A 270 0.19 15.27 -0.31
CA GLU A 270 1.26 15.88 -1.10
C GLU A 270 1.09 17.41 -1.23
N SER A 271 0.30 18.01 -0.33
CA SER A 271 -0.13 19.41 -0.44
C SER A 271 0.99 20.46 -0.35
N GLU A 272 2.16 20.10 0.16
CA GLU A 272 3.30 21.02 0.25
C GLU A 272 3.80 21.40 -1.16
N ASN A 273 4.11 20.40 -2.00
CA ASN A 273 4.67 20.61 -3.34
C ASN A 273 3.64 20.42 -4.48
N TYR A 274 2.58 19.66 -4.21
CA TYR A 274 1.52 19.30 -5.17
C TYR A 274 0.15 19.63 -4.58
N GLY A 275 -0.89 18.90 -4.90
CA GLY A 275 -2.25 19.17 -4.43
C GLY A 275 -2.93 20.32 -5.16
N PHE A 276 -2.57 20.54 -6.42
CA PHE A 276 -3.06 21.66 -7.25
C PHE A 276 -4.59 21.75 -7.32
N CYS A 277 -5.27 20.62 -7.40
CA CYS A 277 -6.74 20.59 -7.50
C CYS A 277 -7.44 20.60 -6.12
N ARG A 278 -6.74 20.91 -5.05
CA ARG A 278 -7.29 21.04 -3.68
C ARG A 278 -7.23 22.48 -3.14
N ASP A 279 -6.53 23.36 -3.83
CA ASP A 279 -6.32 24.74 -3.39
C ASP A 279 -6.34 25.67 -4.60
N LEU A 280 -7.35 26.54 -4.67
CA LEU A 280 -7.51 27.52 -5.73
C LEU A 280 -6.29 28.44 -5.89
N ARG A 281 -5.56 28.72 -4.81
CA ARG A 281 -4.34 29.54 -4.87
C ARG A 281 -3.29 28.90 -5.76
N LYS A 282 -3.19 27.57 -5.76
CA LYS A 282 -2.26 26.82 -6.61
C LYS A 282 -2.71 26.77 -8.08
N CYS A 283 -3.98 27.00 -8.37
CA CYS A 283 -4.46 27.11 -9.76
C CYS A 283 -3.84 28.29 -10.51
N VAL A 284 -3.36 29.32 -9.82
CA VAL A 284 -2.68 30.46 -10.44
C VAL A 284 -1.46 30.01 -11.25
N ASP A 285 -0.71 29.06 -10.69
CA ASP A 285 0.52 28.52 -11.27
C ASP A 285 0.29 27.25 -12.11
N CYS A 286 -0.93 26.76 -12.19
CA CYS A 286 -1.28 25.56 -12.96
C CYS A 286 -1.20 25.82 -14.47
N LYS A 287 -0.35 25.08 -15.18
CA LYS A 287 -0.13 25.24 -16.62
C LYS A 287 -1.37 24.98 -17.48
N VAL A 288 -2.31 24.18 -16.99
CA VAL A 288 -3.53 23.79 -17.73
C VAL A 288 -4.80 24.49 -17.21
N LYS A 289 -4.66 25.52 -16.40
CA LYS A 289 -5.79 26.26 -15.81
C LYS A 289 -6.81 26.80 -16.83
N GLY A 290 -6.36 27.10 -18.05
CA GLY A 290 -7.22 27.59 -19.12
C GLY A 290 -8.05 26.53 -19.83
N LEU A 291 -7.74 25.24 -19.61
CA LEU A 291 -8.44 24.08 -20.19
C LEU A 291 -9.40 23.41 -19.21
N CYS A 292 -9.31 23.76 -17.94
CA CYS A 292 -9.96 23.08 -16.81
C CYS A 292 -11.19 23.89 -16.36
N ASP A 293 -12.29 23.20 -16.00
CA ASP A 293 -13.51 23.86 -15.49
C ASP A 293 -13.34 24.44 -14.09
N ARG A 294 -12.33 24.03 -13.34
CA ARG A 294 -11.98 24.52 -12.00
C ARG A 294 -13.13 24.47 -11.01
N ASN A 295 -13.87 23.36 -10.99
CA ASN A 295 -15.01 23.12 -10.08
C ASN A 295 -14.52 22.75 -8.67
N ILE A 296 -13.70 23.62 -8.04
CA ILE A 296 -13.11 23.42 -6.70
C ILE A 296 -14.01 24.03 -5.63
#